data_bc077c13924c2ef8e244380ac6ae26c9
#
_entry.id   bc077c13924c2ef8e244380ac6ae26c9
#
_cell.length_a   1.000
_cell.length_b   1.000
_cell.length_c   1.000
_cell.angle_alpha   90.00
_cell.angle_beta   90.00
_cell.angle_gamma   90.00
#
_symmetry.space_group_name_H-M   'P 1'
#
loop_
_entity.id
_entity.type
_entity.pdbx_description
1 polymer ?
#
loop_
_entity_poly.entity_id
_entity_poly.type
_entity_poly.pdbx_seq_one_letter_code
_entity_poly.pdbx_strand_id
1 'polypeptide(L)'
;MNELEITSALSAVVSLRSRIPEDALTANVLGTERAGHGVQIRDDGLVLTIGYLITEAESIFLVTASGQTLQAHMVAYDQRTGFGLVQALGRLDAATVQMGSSADVRVGDPIVVAGHGGKSDMVEDEVIA
;
A
#
# COMPACT_ATOMS: atom_id res chain seq x y z
N MET A 1 17.79 11.71 -3.45
CA MET A 1 16.54 12.01 -2.71
C MET A 1 16.93 12.56 -1.35
N ASN A 2 16.42 13.73 -0.98
CA ASN A 2 16.75 14.35 0.29
C ASN A 2 15.82 13.84 1.41
N GLU A 3 16.14 14.21 2.65
CA GLU A 3 15.41 13.72 3.81
C GLU A 3 13.94 14.16 3.84
N LEU A 4 13.63 15.38 3.37
CA LEU A 4 12.26 15.87 3.29
C LEU A 4 11.45 15.07 2.27
N GLU A 5 12.04 14.74 1.13
CA GLU A 5 11.39 13.92 0.11
C GLU A 5 11.11 12.51 0.63
N ILE A 6 12.04 11.92 1.36
CA ILE A 6 11.87 10.60 1.98
C ILE A 6 10.73 10.66 3.00
N THR A 7 10.74 11.65 3.89
CA THR A 7 9.71 11.80 4.92
C THR A 7 8.32 11.95 4.30
N SER A 8 8.21 12.78 3.26
CA SER A 8 6.95 12.95 2.54
C SER A 8 6.48 11.64 1.89
N ALA A 9 7.38 10.95 1.20
CA ALA A 9 7.06 9.67 0.57
C ALA A 9 6.63 8.61 1.58
N LEU A 10 7.28 8.56 2.74
CA LEU A 10 6.92 7.62 3.81
C LEU A 10 5.51 7.85 4.33
N SER A 11 5.03 9.09 4.35
CA SER A 11 3.67 9.39 4.79
C SER A 11 2.60 8.93 3.81
N ALA A 12 2.98 8.59 2.57
CA ALA A 12 2.07 8.02 1.58
C ALA A 12 1.78 6.54 1.85
N VAL A 13 2.61 5.87 2.65
CA VAL A 13 2.43 4.46 3.00
C VAL A 13 1.40 4.35 4.11
N VAL A 14 0.38 3.54 3.90
CA VAL A 14 -0.70 3.31 4.84
C VAL A 14 -0.73 1.84 5.26
N SER A 15 -1.22 1.58 6.46
CA SER A 15 -1.55 0.23 6.90
C SER A 15 -2.89 -0.17 6.30
N LEU A 16 -3.00 -1.39 5.81
CA LEU A 16 -4.24 -1.93 5.27
C LEU A 16 -4.62 -3.18 6.06
N ARG A 17 -5.85 -3.23 6.52
CA ARG A 17 -6.44 -4.40 7.15
C ARG A 17 -7.73 -4.76 6.44
N SER A 18 -7.94 -6.04 6.21
CA SER A 18 -9.15 -6.53 5.58
C SER A 18 -9.72 -7.70 6.33
N ARG A 19 -11.04 -7.84 6.23
CA ARG A 19 -11.77 -8.96 6.77
C ARG A 19 -12.46 -9.71 5.65
N ILE A 20 -12.27 -11.02 5.64
CA ILE A 20 -12.77 -11.91 4.61
C ILE A 20 -13.82 -12.82 5.24
N PRO A 21 -14.98 -13.06 4.57
CA PRO A 21 -15.96 -14.02 5.09
C PRO A 21 -15.36 -15.40 5.24
N GLU A 22 -15.76 -16.14 6.28
CA GLU A 22 -15.25 -17.49 6.55
C GLU A 22 -15.58 -18.48 5.43
N ASP A 23 -16.67 -18.24 4.70
CA ASP A 23 -17.12 -19.08 3.59
C ASP A 23 -16.52 -18.69 2.25
N ALA A 24 -15.64 -17.66 2.20
CA ALA A 24 -14.96 -17.28 0.97
C ALA A 24 -13.99 -18.38 0.52
N LEU A 25 -13.79 -18.48 -0.79
CA LEU A 25 -12.93 -19.50 -1.38
C LEU A 25 -11.49 -19.44 -0.89
N THR A 26 -10.98 -18.21 -0.64
CA THR A 26 -9.61 -18.00 -0.21
C THR A 26 -9.41 -18.08 1.30
N ALA A 27 -10.48 -18.16 2.10
CA ALA A 27 -10.39 -18.08 3.55
C ALA A 27 -9.61 -19.24 4.16
N ASN A 28 -9.77 -20.46 3.64
CA ASN A 28 -9.09 -21.65 4.16
C ASN A 28 -7.57 -21.60 3.98
N VAL A 29 -7.09 -20.92 2.95
CA VAL A 29 -5.67 -20.86 2.62
C VAL A 29 -5.03 -19.56 3.11
N LEU A 30 -5.73 -18.43 2.90
CA LEU A 30 -5.18 -17.11 3.18
C LEU A 30 -5.69 -16.48 4.49
N GLY A 31 -6.68 -17.13 5.13
CA GLY A 31 -7.26 -16.64 6.39
C GLY A 31 -8.36 -15.61 6.20
N THR A 32 -9.03 -15.27 7.30
CA THR A 32 -10.18 -14.36 7.34
C THR A 32 -9.78 -12.93 7.73
N GLU A 33 -8.61 -12.76 8.34
CA GLU A 33 -8.06 -11.44 8.65
C GLU A 33 -6.72 -11.31 7.96
N ARG A 34 -6.54 -10.20 7.23
CA ARG A 34 -5.32 -9.94 6.49
C ARG A 34 -4.84 -8.54 6.79
N ALA A 35 -3.53 -8.38 6.90
CA ALA A 35 -2.90 -7.10 7.20
C ALA A 35 -1.67 -6.91 6.32
N GLY A 36 -1.47 -5.71 5.88
CA GLY A 36 -0.33 -5.34 5.04
C GLY A 36 -0.25 -3.84 4.84
N HIS A 37 0.25 -3.45 3.70
CA HIS A 37 0.52 -2.05 3.39
C HIS A 37 -0.12 -1.66 2.06
N GLY A 38 -0.31 -0.36 1.90
CA GLY A 38 -0.65 0.25 0.64
C GLY A 38 0.05 1.58 0.51
N VAL A 39 0.00 2.15 -0.67
CA VAL A 39 0.58 3.46 -0.92
C VAL A 39 -0.40 4.32 -1.71
N GLN A 40 -0.62 5.56 -1.24
CA GLN A 40 -1.50 6.47 -1.96
C GLN A 40 -0.81 6.95 -3.23
N ILE A 41 -1.42 6.67 -4.39
CA ILE A 41 -0.88 7.04 -5.69
C ILE A 41 -1.67 8.15 -6.38
N ARG A 42 -2.78 8.58 -5.77
CA ARG A 42 -3.60 9.70 -6.24
C ARG A 42 -4.23 10.38 -5.03
N ASP A 43 -4.25 11.70 -5.04
CA ASP A 43 -4.61 12.51 -3.86
C ASP A 43 -6.07 12.39 -3.42
N ASP A 44 -6.91 11.73 -4.20
CA ASP A 44 -8.31 11.46 -3.86
C ASP A 44 -8.52 10.16 -3.06
N GLY A 45 -7.45 9.55 -2.57
CA GLY A 45 -7.55 8.35 -1.75
C GLY A 45 -7.41 7.04 -2.52
N LEU A 46 -6.88 7.07 -3.75
CA LEU A 46 -6.59 5.84 -4.48
C LEU A 46 -5.29 5.23 -3.96
N VAL A 47 -5.38 3.98 -3.49
CA VAL A 47 -4.28 3.28 -2.85
C VAL A 47 -3.93 2.02 -3.62
N LEU A 48 -2.64 1.88 -3.96
CA LEU A 48 -2.09 0.67 -4.57
C LEU A 48 -1.66 -0.30 -3.47
N THR A 49 -2.03 -1.56 -3.61
CA THR A 49 -1.69 -2.62 -2.68
C THR A 49 -1.49 -3.94 -3.43
N ILE A 50 -1.35 -5.04 -2.71
CA ILE A 50 -1.28 -6.37 -3.31
C ILE A 50 -2.63 -7.06 -3.22
N GLY A 51 -2.97 -7.82 -4.26
CA GLY A 51 -4.31 -8.33 -4.44
C GLY A 51 -4.78 -9.30 -3.38
N TYR A 52 -3.88 -10.13 -2.81
CA TYR A 52 -4.32 -11.11 -1.82
C TYR A 52 -4.91 -10.46 -0.56
N LEU A 53 -4.53 -9.21 -0.26
CA LEU A 53 -5.06 -8.47 0.89
C LEU A 53 -6.53 -8.10 0.72
N ILE A 54 -7.00 -7.96 -0.51
CA ILE A 54 -8.33 -7.42 -0.80
C ILE A 54 -9.26 -8.41 -1.48
N THR A 55 -8.75 -9.56 -1.93
CA THR A 55 -9.55 -10.57 -2.60
C THR A 55 -10.63 -11.11 -1.67
N GLU A 56 -11.89 -11.04 -2.11
CA GLU A 56 -13.07 -11.47 -1.35
C GLU A 56 -13.32 -10.70 -0.05
N ALA A 57 -12.67 -9.55 0.15
CA ALA A 57 -12.83 -8.77 1.37
C ALA A 57 -14.23 -8.18 1.49
N GLU A 58 -14.88 -8.37 2.63
CA GLU A 58 -16.15 -7.71 2.95
C GLU A 58 -15.91 -6.33 3.58
N SER A 59 -14.75 -6.11 4.19
CA SER A 59 -14.37 -4.80 4.71
C SER A 59 -12.89 -4.57 4.58
N ILE A 60 -12.53 -3.34 4.25
CA ILE A 60 -11.15 -2.88 4.11
C ILE A 60 -11.00 -1.58 4.87
N PHE A 61 -9.96 -1.49 5.71
CA PHE A 61 -9.64 -0.29 6.48
C PHE A 61 -8.21 0.13 6.23
N LEU A 62 -8.04 1.44 6.07
CA LEU A 62 -6.73 2.07 5.89
C LEU A 62 -6.42 2.91 7.12
N VAL A 63 -5.18 2.83 7.59
CA VAL A 63 -4.69 3.65 8.71
C VAL A 63 -3.48 4.43 8.22
N THR A 64 -3.55 5.75 8.32
CA THR A 64 -2.45 6.64 7.90
C THR A 64 -1.38 6.72 8.99
N ALA A 65 -0.22 7.28 8.63
CA ALA A 65 0.87 7.51 9.57
C ALA A 65 0.45 8.40 10.75
N SER A 66 -0.52 9.29 10.55
CA SER A 66 -1.06 10.17 11.60
C SER A 66 -2.11 9.47 12.49
N GLY A 67 -2.49 8.24 12.16
CA GLY A 67 -3.47 7.48 12.93
C GLY A 67 -4.91 7.60 12.44
N GLN A 68 -5.15 8.31 11.34
CA GLN A 68 -6.48 8.39 10.75
C GLN A 68 -6.89 7.01 10.23
N THR A 69 -8.10 6.58 10.54
CA THR A 69 -8.67 5.31 10.04
C THR A 69 -9.82 5.62 9.10
N LEU A 70 -9.76 5.09 7.88
CA LEU A 70 -10.82 5.21 6.89
C LEU A 70 -11.16 3.84 6.31
N GLN A 71 -12.44 3.64 6.03
CA GLN A 71 -12.90 2.51 5.27
C GLN A 71 -12.61 2.73 3.79
N ALA A 72 -12.36 1.63 3.07
CA ALA A 72 -12.12 1.66 1.64
C ALA A 72 -12.87 0.52 0.95
N HIS A 73 -12.96 0.59 -0.36
CA HIS A 73 -13.52 -0.50 -1.17
C HIS A 73 -12.57 -0.86 -2.30
N MET A 74 -12.66 -2.10 -2.76
CA MET A 74 -11.86 -2.57 -3.87
C MET A 74 -12.32 -1.92 -5.18
N VAL A 75 -11.36 -1.40 -5.95
CA VAL A 75 -11.60 -0.83 -7.27
C VAL A 75 -11.22 -1.82 -8.35
N ALA A 76 -10.07 -2.46 -8.21
CA ALA A 76 -9.55 -3.37 -9.23
C ALA A 76 -8.57 -4.37 -8.61
N TYR A 77 -8.42 -5.49 -9.29
CA TYR A 77 -7.44 -6.51 -8.96
C TYR A 77 -6.92 -7.12 -10.25
N ASP A 78 -5.62 -7.16 -10.42
CA ASP A 78 -4.97 -7.79 -11.56
C ASP A 78 -4.26 -9.06 -11.11
N GLN A 79 -4.83 -10.21 -11.47
CA GLN A 79 -4.25 -11.51 -11.11
C GLN A 79 -2.87 -11.73 -11.70
N ARG A 80 -2.61 -11.17 -12.88
CA ARG A 80 -1.34 -11.39 -13.57
C ARG A 80 -0.17 -10.73 -12.85
N THR A 81 -0.35 -9.50 -12.38
CA THR A 81 0.69 -8.75 -11.67
C THR A 81 0.63 -8.92 -10.16
N GLY A 82 -0.53 -9.32 -9.64
CA GLY A 82 -0.78 -9.39 -8.21
C GLY A 82 -1.14 -8.07 -7.55
N PHE A 83 -1.21 -6.98 -8.31
CA PHE A 83 -1.58 -5.69 -7.76
C PHE A 83 -3.07 -5.53 -7.56
N GLY A 84 -3.44 -4.75 -6.56
CA GLY A 84 -4.81 -4.34 -6.31
C GLY A 84 -4.91 -2.85 -6.08
N LEU A 85 -6.10 -2.31 -6.33
CA LEU A 85 -6.41 -0.91 -6.07
C LEU A 85 -7.62 -0.82 -5.15
N VAL A 86 -7.52 0.03 -4.15
CA VAL A 86 -8.65 0.36 -3.28
C VAL A 86 -8.87 1.87 -3.27
N GLN A 87 -10.11 2.27 -3.07
CA GLN A 87 -10.50 3.66 -2.98
C GLN A 87 -10.96 3.94 -1.55
N ALA A 88 -10.28 4.87 -0.87
CA ALA A 88 -10.72 5.32 0.44
C ALA A 88 -12.06 6.06 0.33
N LEU A 89 -12.92 5.88 1.33
CA LEU A 89 -14.24 6.52 1.38
C LEU A 89 -14.18 7.94 1.96
N GLY A 90 -13.03 8.56 1.90
CA GLY A 90 -12.79 9.91 2.34
C GLY A 90 -11.39 10.33 1.97
N ARG A 91 -11.02 11.57 2.34
CA ARG A 91 -9.69 12.07 2.05
C ARG A 91 -8.68 11.51 3.06
N LEU A 92 -7.63 10.87 2.56
CA LEU A 92 -6.56 10.36 3.41
C LEU A 92 -5.61 11.49 3.83
N ASP A 93 -5.29 11.52 5.11
CA ASP A 93 -4.23 12.38 5.64
C ASP A 93 -2.88 11.72 5.38
N ALA A 94 -2.50 11.72 4.11
CA ALA A 94 -1.30 11.07 3.60
C ALA A 94 -0.80 11.78 2.36
N ALA A 95 0.51 11.73 2.13
CA ALA A 95 1.08 12.23 0.88
C ALA A 95 0.70 11.31 -0.28
N THR A 96 0.94 11.78 -1.48
CA THR A 96 0.73 11.02 -2.71
C THR A 96 2.08 10.75 -3.36
N VAL A 97 2.37 9.50 -3.68
CA VAL A 97 3.58 9.13 -4.40
C VAL A 97 3.30 9.20 -5.89
N GLN A 98 4.19 9.85 -6.62
CA GLN A 98 4.10 9.91 -8.07
C GLN A 98 4.56 8.58 -8.68
N MET A 99 3.76 8.05 -9.61
CA MET A 99 4.11 6.84 -10.34
C MET A 99 5.21 7.15 -11.34
N GLY A 100 6.24 6.30 -11.39
CA GLY A 100 7.32 6.37 -12.34
C GLY A 100 7.35 5.15 -13.23
N SER A 101 8.46 5.01 -13.98
CA SER A 101 8.70 3.84 -14.81
C SER A 101 9.88 3.04 -14.27
N SER A 102 9.68 1.73 -14.09
CA SER A 102 10.78 0.84 -13.69
C SER A 102 11.87 0.74 -14.75
N ALA A 103 11.58 1.09 -16.01
CA ALA A 103 12.56 1.13 -17.07
C ALA A 103 13.66 2.19 -16.83
N ASP A 104 13.37 3.19 -16.01
CA ASP A 104 14.32 4.24 -15.67
C ASP A 104 15.27 3.87 -14.52
N VAL A 105 15.02 2.75 -13.87
CA VAL A 105 15.82 2.28 -12.73
C VAL A 105 17.08 1.60 -13.22
N ARG A 106 18.22 1.96 -12.64
CA ARG A 106 19.54 1.46 -13.03
C ARG A 106 20.26 0.86 -11.82
N VAL A 107 21.15 -0.07 -12.10
CA VAL A 107 22.05 -0.62 -11.08
C VAL A 107 22.85 0.52 -10.44
N GLY A 108 22.91 0.54 -9.12
CA GLY A 108 23.57 1.59 -8.35
C GLY A 108 22.65 2.72 -7.91
N ASP A 109 21.43 2.79 -8.44
CA ASP A 109 20.46 3.81 -7.99
C ASP A 109 20.10 3.60 -6.52
N PRO A 110 20.03 4.67 -5.73
CA PRO A 110 19.57 4.57 -4.35
C PRO A 110 18.09 4.24 -4.29
N ILE A 111 17.73 3.35 -3.38
CA ILE A 111 16.33 2.98 -3.12
C ILE A 111 16.03 3.00 -1.62
N VAL A 112 14.78 3.19 -1.31
CA VAL A 112 14.26 3.08 0.06
C VAL A 112 13.17 2.03 0.06
N VAL A 113 13.26 1.07 0.98
CA VAL A 113 12.23 0.06 1.24
C VAL A 113 11.59 0.38 2.57
N ALA A 114 10.29 0.56 2.58
CA ALA A 114 9.59 1.00 3.80
C ALA A 114 8.19 0.40 3.89
N GLY A 115 7.73 0.22 5.14
CA GLY A 115 6.35 -0.07 5.45
C GLY A 115 5.69 1.14 6.12
N HIS A 116 4.54 0.92 6.76
CA HIS A 116 3.78 2.00 7.41
C HIS A 116 4.44 2.55 8.68
N GLY A 117 5.51 1.93 9.17
CA GLY A 117 6.23 2.37 10.36
C GLY A 117 7.11 3.60 10.17
N GLY A 118 7.13 4.20 8.99
CA GLY A 118 7.92 5.40 8.70
C GLY A 118 9.42 5.13 8.75
N LYS A 119 10.19 6.11 9.25
CA LYS A 119 11.66 6.00 9.30
C LYS A 119 12.15 4.84 10.16
N SER A 120 11.42 4.44 11.18
CA SER A 120 11.79 3.31 12.02
C SER A 120 11.63 1.95 11.32
N ASP A 121 10.94 1.93 10.18
CA ASP A 121 10.57 0.74 9.43
C ASP A 121 11.06 0.84 7.98
N MET A 122 12.15 1.57 7.76
CA MET A 122 12.71 1.71 6.41
C MET A 122 14.15 1.22 6.35
N VAL A 123 14.56 0.81 5.16
CA VAL A 123 15.94 0.45 4.83
C VAL A 123 16.35 1.22 3.59
N GLU A 124 17.52 1.84 3.65
CA GLU A 124 18.15 2.45 2.47
C GLU A 124 19.13 1.46 1.86
N ASP A 125 19.09 1.32 0.54
CA ASP A 125 19.93 0.37 -0.20
C ASP A 125 20.14 0.90 -1.62
N GLU A 126 20.73 0.08 -2.47
CA GLU A 126 20.91 0.39 -3.88
C GLU A 126 20.48 -0.77 -4.77
N VAL A 127 20.20 -0.46 -6.02
CA VAL A 127 19.84 -1.47 -7.02
C VAL A 127 21.07 -2.26 -7.41
N ILE A 128 21.02 -3.59 -7.30
CA ILE A 128 22.14 -4.47 -7.58
C ILE A 128 22.00 -5.27 -8.88
N ALA A 129 20.79 -5.38 -9.40
CA ALA A 129 20.57 -6.12 -10.66
C ALA A 129 19.23 -5.74 -11.31
#